data_27a3acd1e70348cc26d6e1d65080492e
#
_entry.id   27a3acd1e70348cc26d6e1d65080492e
#
_cell.length_a   1.000
_cell.length_b   1.000
_cell.length_c   1.000
_cell.angle_alpha   90.00
_cell.angle_beta   90.00
_cell.angle_gamma   90.00
#
_symmetry.space_group_name_H-M   'P 1'
#
loop_
_entity.id
_entity.type
_entity.pdbx_description
1 polymer ?
#
loop_
_entity_poly.entity_id
_entity_poly.type
_entity_poly.pdbx_seq_one_letter_code
_entity_poly.pdbx_strand_id
1 'polypeptide(L)'
;MYMEDSSYPQMGPSRADARSGAADNITGYRGSGSKQEKTTDFQDNLINGYRALIADIQVRTQKSREDMDTLVSQIKLLMKNEADKAINYMTVYLEQISLYFQVIIHDRKPRNGTYCKESIVKLLGENLQLADENVTLCLALGYQRVQRLPEKLQVHFETLENLKKYSASKLFECQKQQQVGGNCSHESQDLERTVFLYETSPFPVVMAEIAIHGFKEVSDLSVCLKDIISRMMTHSVKVIGDFNRCIHNIEMPKLKYLLKFMKKYA
;
A
#
# COMPACT_ATOMS: atom_id res chain seq x y z
N MET A 1 19.10 18.83 19.83
CA MET A 1 20.28 18.51 19.03
C MET A 1 20.43 17.00 19.06
N TYR A 2 19.72 16.34 18.19
CA TYR A 2 19.97 14.98 17.69
C TYR A 2 19.12 14.86 16.41
N MET A 3 19.82 14.98 15.29
CA MET A 3 19.29 14.59 13.98
C MET A 3 19.43 13.08 13.94
N GLU A 4 18.34 12.37 13.87
CA GLU A 4 18.34 10.96 13.52
C GLU A 4 18.05 10.82 12.04
N ASP A 5 19.03 10.20 11.40
CA ASP A 5 19.04 9.76 10.02
C ASP A 5 17.79 8.98 9.66
N SER A 6 16.96 9.60 8.84
CA SER A 6 15.92 8.91 8.10
C SER A 6 16.57 8.20 6.93
N SER A 7 17.13 7.02 7.18
CA SER A 7 17.54 6.09 6.13
C SER A 7 16.29 5.47 5.52
N TYR A 8 15.74 6.13 4.50
CA TYR A 8 14.85 5.47 3.56
C TYR A 8 15.61 4.33 2.88
N PRO A 9 15.07 3.11 2.82
CA PRO A 9 15.64 2.09 1.96
C PRO A 9 15.58 2.61 0.52
N GLN A 10 16.74 2.90 -0.05
CA GLN A 10 16.88 3.12 -1.48
C GLN A 10 16.42 1.83 -2.17
N MET A 11 15.28 1.90 -2.83
CA MET A 11 14.93 0.93 -3.85
C MET A 11 16.00 1.05 -4.93
N GLY A 12 16.95 0.13 -4.90
CA GLY A 12 17.96 -0.01 -5.95
C GLY A 12 17.25 -0.18 -7.30
N PRO A 13 17.85 0.33 -8.38
CA PRO A 13 17.29 0.13 -9.71
C PRO A 13 17.19 -1.37 -9.94
N SER A 14 15.97 -1.87 -10.10
CA SER A 14 15.66 -3.21 -10.58
C SER A 14 16.46 -3.41 -11.88
N ARG A 15 17.42 -4.32 -11.83
CA ARG A 15 18.16 -4.78 -13.00
C ARG A 15 17.18 -5.18 -14.09
N ALA A 16 16.98 -4.27 -15.02
CA ALA A 16 16.43 -4.56 -16.34
C ALA A 16 17.57 -5.12 -17.24
N ASP A 17 18.26 -6.16 -16.75
CA ASP A 17 19.25 -6.88 -17.49
C ASP A 17 18.89 -8.36 -17.50
N ALA A 18 17.93 -8.68 -18.34
CA ALA A 18 17.82 -9.99 -18.98
C ALA A 18 16.71 -9.90 -20.01
N ARG A 19 17.04 -9.62 -21.26
CA ARG A 19 16.40 -10.30 -22.38
C ARG A 19 16.47 -9.54 -23.69
N SER A 20 17.60 -9.63 -24.26
CA SER A 20 17.76 -9.59 -25.71
C SER A 20 18.09 -11.00 -26.23
N GLY A 21 17.31 -12.01 -25.85
CA GLY A 21 17.62 -13.40 -26.18
C GLY A 21 16.60 -14.11 -27.07
N ALA A 22 15.43 -13.55 -27.30
CA ALA A 22 14.38 -14.23 -28.06
C ALA A 22 14.17 -13.68 -29.48
N ALA A 23 14.67 -12.48 -29.80
CA ALA A 23 14.47 -11.88 -31.12
C ALA A 23 15.61 -12.19 -32.13
N ASP A 24 16.81 -12.54 -31.67
CA ASP A 24 17.98 -12.69 -32.56
C ASP A 24 18.07 -14.03 -33.27
N ASN A 25 17.17 -14.97 -33.06
CA ASN A 25 17.22 -16.30 -33.71
C ASN A 25 16.34 -16.41 -34.98
N ILE A 26 15.71 -15.35 -35.44
CA ILE A 26 14.83 -15.42 -36.65
C ILE A 26 15.58 -15.10 -37.95
N THR A 27 16.81 -14.57 -37.92
CA THR A 27 17.49 -14.06 -39.11
C THR A 27 18.70 -14.86 -39.58
N GLY A 28 18.83 -16.14 -39.26
CA GLY A 28 20.05 -16.88 -39.62
C GLY A 28 19.91 -18.30 -40.13
N TYR A 29 19.08 -18.57 -41.16
CA TYR A 29 19.21 -19.83 -41.88
C TYR A 29 19.00 -19.69 -43.40
N ARG A 30 20.08 -19.43 -44.14
CA ARG A 30 20.18 -19.74 -45.55
C ARG A 30 20.80 -21.14 -45.69
N GLY A 31 19.96 -22.17 -45.71
CA GLY A 31 20.34 -23.54 -46.04
C GLY A 31 19.35 -24.10 -47.06
N SER A 32 19.85 -24.68 -48.13
CA SER A 32 19.09 -25.28 -49.22
C SER A 32 18.46 -26.63 -48.82
N GLY A 33 17.38 -26.55 -48.00
CA GLY A 33 16.49 -27.66 -47.74
C GLY A 33 15.29 -27.66 -48.68
N SER A 34 14.64 -28.80 -48.89
CA SER A 34 13.44 -28.92 -49.73
C SER A 34 12.34 -27.94 -49.23
N LYS A 35 11.49 -27.45 -50.14
CA LYS A 35 10.41 -26.49 -49.77
C LYS A 35 9.51 -27.01 -48.65
N GLN A 36 9.39 -28.32 -48.50
CA GLN A 36 8.52 -28.97 -47.53
C GLN A 36 9.13 -29.01 -46.12
N GLU A 37 10.46 -29.19 -46.02
CA GLU A 37 11.18 -29.18 -44.75
C GLU A 37 11.22 -27.78 -44.12
N LYS A 38 11.36 -26.72 -44.94
CA LYS A 38 11.35 -25.34 -44.50
C LYS A 38 9.96 -24.87 -44.01
N THR A 39 8.86 -25.44 -44.55
CA THR A 39 7.51 -25.10 -44.10
C THR A 39 7.15 -25.74 -42.77
N THR A 40 7.62 -26.95 -42.47
CA THR A 40 7.40 -27.59 -41.16
C THR A 40 8.17 -26.89 -40.05
N ASP A 41 9.44 -26.54 -40.26
CA ASP A 41 10.25 -25.79 -39.29
C ASP A 41 9.63 -24.41 -38.94
N PHE A 42 9.07 -23.72 -39.95
CA PHE A 42 8.41 -22.43 -39.72
C PHE A 42 7.13 -22.59 -38.89
N GLN A 43 6.31 -23.61 -39.19
CA GLN A 43 5.07 -23.86 -38.43
C GLN A 43 5.37 -24.27 -36.98
N ASP A 44 6.38 -25.10 -36.75
CA ASP A 44 6.80 -25.51 -35.40
C ASP A 44 7.30 -24.29 -34.59
N ASN A 45 8.06 -23.40 -35.21
CA ASN A 45 8.49 -22.15 -34.58
C ASN A 45 7.31 -21.25 -34.22
N LEU A 46 6.31 -21.13 -35.07
CA LEU A 46 5.11 -20.34 -34.82
C LEU A 46 4.27 -20.93 -33.66
N ILE A 47 4.06 -22.24 -33.66
CA ILE A 47 3.37 -22.97 -32.58
C ILE A 47 4.11 -22.77 -31.25
N ASN A 48 5.43 -22.89 -31.25
CA ASN A 48 6.25 -22.67 -30.06
C ASN A 48 6.20 -21.20 -29.61
N GLY A 49 6.16 -20.25 -30.52
CA GLY A 49 5.99 -18.83 -30.23
C GLY A 49 4.67 -18.55 -29.48
N TYR A 50 3.55 -19.09 -29.95
CA TYR A 50 2.25 -18.96 -29.25
C TYR A 50 2.26 -19.65 -27.88
N ARG A 51 2.85 -20.83 -27.75
CA ARG A 51 2.99 -21.51 -26.45
C ARG A 51 3.78 -20.68 -25.46
N ALA A 52 4.92 -20.13 -25.90
CA ALA A 52 5.78 -19.30 -25.09
C ALA A 52 5.03 -18.02 -24.64
N LEU A 53 4.33 -17.35 -25.55
CA LEU A 53 3.54 -16.17 -25.25
C LEU A 53 2.43 -16.46 -24.23
N ILE A 54 1.67 -17.56 -24.40
CA ILE A 54 0.61 -17.95 -23.46
C ILE A 54 1.20 -18.21 -22.08
N ALA A 55 2.33 -18.94 -22.00
CA ALA A 55 3.00 -19.22 -20.74
C ALA A 55 3.51 -17.93 -20.06
N ASP A 56 4.09 -17.01 -20.83
CA ASP A 56 4.60 -15.74 -20.30
C ASP A 56 3.45 -14.83 -19.81
N ILE A 57 2.35 -14.75 -20.55
CA ILE A 57 1.15 -14.03 -20.10
C ILE A 57 0.64 -14.62 -18.75
N GLN A 58 0.61 -15.95 -18.61
CA GLN A 58 0.17 -16.58 -17.38
C GLN A 58 1.07 -16.24 -16.20
N VAL A 59 2.39 -16.39 -16.37
CA VAL A 59 3.38 -16.09 -15.34
C VAL A 59 3.31 -14.63 -14.94
N ARG A 60 3.24 -13.71 -15.91
CA ARG A 60 3.15 -12.26 -15.65
C ARG A 60 1.87 -11.91 -14.91
N THR A 61 0.73 -12.46 -15.33
CA THR A 61 -0.56 -12.21 -14.68
C THR A 61 -0.54 -12.70 -13.23
N GLN A 62 -0.01 -13.90 -12.97
CA GLN A 62 0.09 -14.46 -11.62
C GLN A 62 1.01 -13.61 -10.74
N LYS A 63 2.21 -13.32 -11.21
CA LYS A 63 3.18 -12.50 -10.48
C LYS A 63 2.62 -11.13 -10.15
N SER A 64 1.90 -10.52 -11.08
CA SER A 64 1.30 -9.20 -10.88
C SER A 64 0.21 -9.19 -9.80
N ARG A 65 -0.55 -10.27 -9.67
CA ARG A 65 -1.52 -10.44 -8.57
C ARG A 65 -0.81 -10.56 -7.23
N GLU A 66 0.24 -11.37 -7.16
CA GLU A 66 1.05 -11.56 -5.95
C GLU A 66 1.73 -10.26 -5.51
N ASP A 67 2.30 -9.49 -6.46
CA ASP A 67 2.90 -8.19 -6.21
C ASP A 67 1.86 -7.18 -5.69
N MET A 68 0.63 -7.22 -6.23
CA MET A 68 -0.48 -6.37 -5.75
C MET A 68 -0.92 -6.74 -4.35
N ASP A 69 -1.12 -8.02 -4.05
CA ASP A 69 -1.51 -8.48 -2.72
C ASP A 69 -0.44 -8.13 -1.69
N THR A 70 0.82 -8.24 -2.06
CA THR A 70 1.96 -7.83 -1.24
C THR A 70 1.94 -6.32 -0.97
N LEU A 71 1.74 -5.50 -2.00
CA LEU A 71 1.64 -4.04 -1.88
C LEU A 71 0.49 -3.63 -0.95
N VAL A 72 -0.70 -4.17 -1.16
CA VAL A 72 -1.88 -3.90 -0.31
C VAL A 72 -1.61 -4.28 1.15
N SER A 73 -0.96 -5.43 1.37
CA SER A 73 -0.61 -5.91 2.71
C SER A 73 0.40 -5.00 3.39
N GLN A 74 1.43 -4.54 2.68
CA GLN A 74 2.43 -3.60 3.18
C GLN A 74 1.81 -2.25 3.54
N ILE A 75 0.93 -1.71 2.69
CA ILE A 75 0.23 -0.44 2.96
C ILE A 75 -0.63 -0.57 4.22
N LYS A 76 -1.39 -1.67 4.36
CA LYS A 76 -2.21 -1.92 5.57
C LYS A 76 -1.35 -2.02 6.83
N LEU A 77 -0.18 -2.65 6.75
CA LEU A 77 0.76 -2.73 7.86
C LEU A 77 1.30 -1.36 8.26
N LEU A 78 1.67 -0.52 7.28
CA LEU A 78 2.10 0.86 7.54
C LEU A 78 0.98 1.67 8.22
N MET A 79 -0.25 1.56 7.73
CA MET A 79 -1.40 2.24 8.32
C MET A 79 -1.66 1.80 9.76
N LYS A 80 -1.56 0.50 10.04
CA LYS A 80 -1.69 -0.05 11.39
C LYS A 80 -0.61 0.51 12.32
N ASN A 81 0.64 0.51 11.88
CA ASN A 81 1.76 1.03 12.67
C ASN A 81 1.58 2.52 13.01
N GLU A 82 1.07 3.34 12.09
CA GLU A 82 0.78 4.75 12.37
C GLU A 82 -0.38 4.90 13.38
N ALA A 83 -1.43 4.09 13.28
CA ALA A 83 -2.52 4.08 14.25
C ALA A 83 -2.03 3.66 15.66
N ASP A 84 -1.24 2.58 15.75
CA ASP A 84 -0.68 2.09 17.01
C ASP A 84 0.23 3.15 17.67
N LYS A 85 1.04 3.87 16.88
CA LYS A 85 1.85 5.00 17.36
C LYS A 85 0.98 6.13 17.92
N ALA A 86 -0.11 6.47 17.24
CA ALA A 86 -1.03 7.51 17.69
C ALA A 86 -1.68 7.15 19.03
N ILE A 87 -2.19 5.91 19.17
CA ILE A 87 -2.77 5.41 20.42
C ILE A 87 -1.75 5.43 21.55
N ASN A 88 -0.55 4.90 21.32
CA ASN A 88 0.51 4.91 22.31
C ASN A 88 0.88 6.32 22.75
N TYR A 89 1.01 7.25 21.79
CA TYR A 89 1.27 8.66 22.10
C TYR A 89 0.18 9.28 23.00
N MET A 90 -1.08 9.04 22.70
CA MET A 90 -2.22 9.53 23.47
C MET A 90 -2.25 8.94 24.89
N THR A 91 -1.97 7.64 25.01
CA THR A 91 -1.90 6.96 26.31
C THR A 91 -0.81 7.54 27.20
N VAL A 92 0.42 7.65 26.69
CA VAL A 92 1.56 8.23 27.42
C VAL A 92 1.28 9.67 27.83
N TYR A 93 0.65 10.45 26.95
CA TYR A 93 0.27 11.84 27.24
C TYR A 93 -0.71 11.92 28.42
N LEU A 94 -1.73 11.06 28.46
CA LEU A 94 -2.71 11.04 29.54
C LEU A 94 -2.13 10.51 30.86
N GLU A 95 -1.21 9.56 30.80
CA GLU A 95 -0.45 9.10 31.98
C GLU A 95 0.34 10.25 32.59
N GLN A 96 1.01 11.07 31.79
CA GLN A 96 1.73 12.26 32.27
C GLN A 96 0.81 13.26 32.95
N ILE A 97 -0.38 13.50 32.39
CA ILE A 97 -1.40 14.36 33.04
C ILE A 97 -1.85 13.77 34.38
N SER A 98 -2.07 12.46 34.44
CA SER A 98 -2.46 11.78 35.68
C SER A 98 -1.38 11.90 36.75
N LEU A 99 -0.09 11.73 36.39
CA LEU A 99 1.05 11.95 37.28
C LEU A 99 1.12 13.40 37.77
N TYR A 100 0.89 14.37 36.90
CA TYR A 100 0.82 15.79 37.27
C TYR A 100 -0.24 16.02 38.35
N PHE A 101 -1.43 15.45 38.25
CA PHE A 101 -2.46 15.54 39.27
C PHE A 101 -2.07 14.93 40.60
N GLN A 102 -1.37 13.76 40.55
CA GLN A 102 -0.88 13.11 41.75
C GLN A 102 0.12 13.98 42.52
N VAL A 103 1.08 14.59 41.81
CA VAL A 103 2.07 15.49 42.38
C VAL A 103 1.40 16.69 43.07
N ILE A 104 0.42 17.33 42.39
CA ILE A 104 -0.29 18.49 42.97
C ILE A 104 -1.03 18.10 44.22
N ILE A 105 -1.75 16.99 44.26
CA ILE A 105 -2.51 16.52 45.42
C ILE A 105 -1.56 16.20 46.57
N HIS A 106 -0.44 15.53 46.28
CA HIS A 106 0.55 15.20 47.32
C HIS A 106 1.19 16.44 47.93
N ASP A 107 1.62 17.37 47.09
CA ASP A 107 2.35 18.57 47.57
C ASP A 107 1.46 19.56 48.33
N ARG A 108 0.22 19.73 47.87
CA ARG A 108 -0.69 20.77 48.42
C ARG A 108 -1.77 20.26 49.35
N LYS A 109 -1.99 18.93 49.40
CA LYS A 109 -3.00 18.27 50.24
C LYS A 109 -4.36 18.99 50.23
N PRO A 110 -4.94 19.33 49.10
CA PRO A 110 -6.19 20.05 49.02
C PRO A 110 -7.32 19.21 49.65
N ARG A 111 -8.24 19.87 50.38
CA ARG A 111 -9.33 19.20 51.12
C ARG A 111 -10.17 18.24 50.27
N ASN A 112 -10.35 18.55 48.98
CA ASN A 112 -11.14 17.76 48.03
C ASN A 112 -10.26 17.08 46.95
N GLY A 113 -8.92 16.94 47.17
CA GLY A 113 -7.97 16.53 46.15
C GLY A 113 -8.26 15.15 45.55
N THR A 114 -8.62 14.17 46.39
CA THR A 114 -8.93 12.81 45.93
C THR A 114 -10.19 12.78 45.08
N TYR A 115 -11.26 13.44 45.51
CA TYR A 115 -12.50 13.52 44.73
C TYR A 115 -12.30 14.21 43.37
N CYS A 116 -11.61 15.35 43.38
CA CYS A 116 -11.28 16.06 42.13
C CYS A 116 -10.49 15.20 41.18
N LYS A 117 -9.48 14.43 41.68
CA LYS A 117 -8.68 13.52 40.91
C LYS A 117 -9.52 12.41 40.27
N GLU A 118 -10.35 11.72 41.05
CA GLU A 118 -11.14 10.59 40.56
C GLU A 118 -12.11 11.03 39.47
N SER A 119 -12.81 12.14 39.64
CA SER A 119 -13.70 12.69 38.62
C SER A 119 -12.98 13.03 37.34
N ILE A 120 -11.78 13.61 37.43
CA ILE A 120 -11.00 14.05 36.27
C ILE A 120 -10.34 12.88 35.54
N VAL A 121 -9.81 11.88 36.29
CA VAL A 121 -9.26 10.68 35.68
C VAL A 121 -10.32 9.93 34.89
N LYS A 122 -11.57 9.89 35.38
CA LYS A 122 -12.70 9.32 34.63
C LYS A 122 -12.92 10.06 33.33
N LEU A 123 -12.98 11.40 33.33
CA LEU A 123 -13.14 12.21 32.12
C LEU A 123 -12.00 12.04 31.12
N LEU A 124 -10.76 11.91 31.61
CA LEU A 124 -9.62 11.62 30.74
C LEU A 124 -9.71 10.22 30.11
N GLY A 125 -10.17 9.22 30.86
CA GLY A 125 -10.41 7.87 30.37
C GLY A 125 -11.48 7.85 29.25
N GLU A 126 -12.60 8.55 29.47
CA GLU A 126 -13.66 8.69 28.46
C GLU A 126 -13.14 9.40 27.20
N ASN A 127 -12.29 10.42 27.35
CA ASN A 127 -11.67 11.12 26.24
C ASN A 127 -10.71 10.22 25.44
N LEU A 128 -9.93 9.38 26.13
CA LEU A 128 -9.05 8.41 25.47
C LEU A 128 -9.87 7.37 24.70
N GLN A 129 -10.91 6.82 25.31
CA GLN A 129 -11.78 5.86 24.65
C GLN A 129 -12.38 6.42 23.36
N LEU A 130 -12.92 7.65 23.41
CA LEU A 130 -13.47 8.32 22.23
C LEU A 130 -12.39 8.55 21.16
N ALA A 131 -11.17 8.90 21.57
CA ALA A 131 -10.08 9.07 20.63
C ALA A 131 -9.68 7.72 19.96
N ASP A 132 -9.62 6.62 20.71
CA ASP A 132 -9.35 5.28 20.23
C ASP A 132 -10.41 4.79 19.23
N GLU A 133 -11.68 5.01 19.54
CA GLU A 133 -12.80 4.73 18.63
C GLU A 133 -12.66 5.50 17.30
N ASN A 134 -12.28 6.78 17.35
CA ASN A 134 -12.05 7.58 16.15
C ASN A 134 -10.81 7.12 15.36
N VAL A 135 -9.72 6.72 16.02
CA VAL A 135 -8.54 6.12 15.37
C VAL A 135 -8.94 4.85 14.63
N THR A 136 -9.71 3.98 15.29
CA THR A 136 -10.22 2.74 14.69
C THR A 136 -11.09 3.04 13.46
N LEU A 137 -11.93 4.05 13.50
CA LEU A 137 -12.75 4.47 12.35
C LEU A 137 -11.90 4.99 11.20
N CYS A 138 -10.91 5.87 11.47
CA CYS A 138 -9.98 6.35 10.43
C CYS A 138 -9.23 5.21 9.75
N LEU A 139 -8.75 4.23 10.55
CA LEU A 139 -8.05 3.08 10.06
C LEU A 139 -8.95 2.18 9.19
N ALA A 140 -10.18 1.93 9.64
CA ALA A 140 -11.15 1.13 8.90
C ALA A 140 -11.50 1.75 7.54
N LEU A 141 -11.74 3.06 7.49
CA LEU A 141 -11.99 3.79 6.25
C LEU A 141 -10.79 3.74 5.30
N GLY A 142 -9.58 3.90 5.83
CA GLY A 142 -8.36 3.75 5.04
C GLY A 142 -8.20 2.35 4.47
N TYR A 143 -8.42 1.31 5.27
CA TYR A 143 -8.37 -0.09 4.81
C TYR A 143 -9.39 -0.37 3.70
N GLN A 144 -10.61 0.15 3.83
CA GLN A 144 -11.63 0.00 2.80
C GLN A 144 -11.19 0.61 1.45
N ARG A 145 -10.55 1.78 1.47
CA ARG A 145 -10.03 2.43 0.26
C ARG A 145 -8.86 1.65 -0.34
N VAL A 146 -7.93 1.18 0.49
CA VAL A 146 -6.79 0.36 0.05
C VAL A 146 -7.24 -0.97 -0.55
N GLN A 147 -8.28 -1.60 -0.01
CA GLN A 147 -8.85 -2.83 -0.55
C GLN A 147 -9.42 -2.70 -1.97
N ARG A 148 -9.77 -1.49 -2.40
CA ARG A 148 -10.27 -1.22 -3.76
C ARG A 148 -9.16 -0.96 -4.78
N LEU A 149 -7.90 -0.84 -4.34
CA LEU A 149 -6.79 -0.58 -5.25
C LEU A 149 -6.63 -1.67 -6.33
N PRO A 150 -6.77 -2.98 -6.03
CA PRO A 150 -6.72 -4.03 -7.04
C PRO A 150 -7.78 -3.91 -8.14
N GLU A 151 -8.94 -3.30 -7.86
CA GLU A 151 -9.99 -3.09 -8.86
C GLU A 151 -9.51 -2.28 -10.06
N LYS A 152 -8.55 -1.37 -9.85
CA LYS A 152 -7.93 -0.57 -10.92
C LYS A 152 -7.13 -1.41 -11.92
N LEU A 153 -6.66 -2.60 -11.52
CA LEU A 153 -5.96 -3.52 -12.40
C LEU A 153 -6.88 -4.48 -13.14
N GLN A 154 -8.15 -4.56 -12.77
CA GLN A 154 -9.08 -5.54 -13.31
C GLN A 154 -9.16 -5.46 -14.85
N VAL A 155 -9.25 -4.26 -15.40
CA VAL A 155 -9.29 -4.03 -16.87
C VAL A 155 -8.01 -4.56 -17.55
N HIS A 156 -6.85 -4.40 -16.89
CA HIS A 156 -5.58 -4.88 -17.44
C HIS A 156 -5.46 -6.41 -17.37
N PHE A 157 -5.95 -7.02 -16.30
CA PHE A 157 -6.02 -8.48 -16.21
C PHE A 157 -6.99 -9.06 -17.24
N GLU A 158 -8.11 -8.43 -17.47
CA GLU A 158 -9.06 -8.83 -18.52
C GLU A 158 -8.43 -8.72 -19.92
N THR A 159 -7.67 -7.67 -20.18
CA THR A 159 -6.92 -7.50 -21.42
C THR A 159 -5.90 -8.61 -21.63
N LEU A 160 -5.10 -8.94 -20.62
CA LEU A 160 -4.12 -10.03 -20.66
C LEU A 160 -4.80 -11.41 -20.85
N GLU A 161 -5.93 -11.64 -20.19
CA GLU A 161 -6.70 -12.87 -20.35
C GLU A 161 -7.31 -12.98 -21.76
N ASN A 162 -7.75 -11.88 -22.33
CA ASN A 162 -8.24 -11.85 -23.73
C ASN A 162 -7.11 -12.10 -24.73
N LEU A 163 -5.92 -11.53 -24.53
CA LEU A 163 -4.74 -11.83 -25.35
C LEU A 163 -4.35 -13.30 -25.26
N LYS A 164 -4.39 -13.87 -24.05
CA LYS A 164 -4.15 -15.29 -23.84
C LYS A 164 -5.14 -16.18 -24.57
N LYS A 165 -6.45 -15.89 -24.46
CA LYS A 165 -7.52 -16.62 -25.17
C LYS A 165 -7.36 -16.51 -26.69
N TYR A 166 -7.07 -15.34 -27.19
CA TYR A 166 -6.79 -15.12 -28.61
C TYR A 166 -5.59 -15.95 -29.08
N SER A 167 -4.47 -15.91 -28.35
CA SER A 167 -3.27 -16.69 -28.66
C SER A 167 -3.55 -18.20 -28.63
N ALA A 168 -4.35 -18.67 -27.67
CA ALA A 168 -4.74 -20.09 -27.58
C ALA A 168 -5.63 -20.52 -28.75
N SER A 169 -6.55 -19.67 -29.22
CA SER A 169 -7.36 -19.92 -30.42
C SER A 169 -6.48 -20.04 -31.65
N LYS A 170 -5.53 -19.12 -31.84
CA LYS A 170 -4.60 -19.12 -32.96
C LYS A 170 -3.66 -20.32 -32.93
N LEU A 171 -3.17 -20.69 -31.77
CA LEU A 171 -2.41 -21.91 -31.57
C LEU A 171 -3.18 -23.15 -32.03
N PHE A 172 -4.45 -23.26 -31.62
CA PHE A 172 -5.30 -24.39 -31.99
C PHE A 172 -5.57 -24.43 -33.49
N GLU A 173 -5.87 -23.27 -34.12
CA GLU A 173 -6.06 -23.17 -35.58
C GLU A 173 -4.81 -23.62 -36.34
N CYS A 174 -3.62 -23.17 -35.92
CA CYS A 174 -2.37 -23.54 -36.56
C CYS A 174 -2.05 -25.04 -36.41
N GLN A 175 -2.29 -25.60 -35.21
CA GLN A 175 -2.11 -27.06 -35.00
C GLN A 175 -3.06 -27.88 -35.86
N LYS A 176 -4.31 -27.46 -36.03
CA LYS A 176 -5.26 -28.14 -36.91
C LYS A 176 -4.86 -28.07 -38.37
N GLN A 177 -4.39 -26.91 -38.83
CA GLN A 177 -3.89 -26.76 -40.20
C GLN A 177 -2.64 -27.66 -40.46
N GLN A 178 -1.73 -27.75 -39.50
CA GLN A 178 -0.57 -28.62 -39.58
C GLN A 178 -0.98 -30.11 -39.77
N GLN A 179 -2.00 -30.58 -39.06
CA GLN A 179 -2.50 -31.96 -39.17
C GLN A 179 -3.10 -32.29 -40.54
N VAL A 180 -3.66 -31.30 -41.25
CA VAL A 180 -4.24 -31.49 -42.59
C VAL A 180 -3.27 -31.10 -43.73
N GLY A 181 -2.00 -30.87 -43.43
CA GLY A 181 -1.01 -30.45 -44.41
C GLY A 181 -1.15 -29.01 -44.92
N GLY A 182 -1.95 -28.19 -44.22
CA GLY A 182 -2.13 -26.77 -44.51
C GLY A 182 -0.99 -25.89 -43.99
N ASN A 183 -1.01 -24.64 -44.34
CA ASN A 183 0.00 -23.64 -43.92
C ASN A 183 -0.62 -22.53 -43.08
N CYS A 184 -0.08 -22.29 -41.90
CA CYS A 184 -0.54 -21.23 -40.99
C CYS A 184 0.35 -19.96 -41.04
N SER A 185 0.91 -19.65 -42.23
CA SER A 185 1.81 -18.48 -42.39
C SER A 185 1.15 -17.12 -42.12
N HIS A 186 -0.15 -17.02 -42.24
CA HIS A 186 -0.90 -15.77 -41.93
C HIS A 186 -0.88 -15.44 -40.45
N GLU A 187 -0.78 -16.43 -39.57
CA GLU A 187 -0.75 -16.25 -38.09
C GLU A 187 0.59 -15.68 -37.60
N SER A 188 1.63 -15.61 -38.42
CA SER A 188 2.91 -15.01 -38.02
C SER A 188 2.76 -13.51 -37.73
N GLN A 189 2.05 -12.76 -38.55
CA GLN A 189 1.78 -11.34 -38.33
C GLN A 189 0.88 -11.12 -37.10
N ASP A 190 -0.06 -12.02 -36.87
CA ASP A 190 -0.92 -12.00 -35.69
C ASP A 190 -0.11 -12.26 -34.41
N LEU A 191 0.85 -13.18 -34.43
CA LEU A 191 1.75 -13.43 -33.30
C LEU A 191 2.59 -12.19 -33.00
N GLU A 192 3.27 -11.61 -34.00
CA GLU A 192 4.08 -10.39 -33.83
C GLU A 192 3.26 -9.24 -33.25
N ARG A 193 2.04 -9.01 -33.77
CA ARG A 193 1.12 -8.00 -33.27
C ARG A 193 0.71 -8.27 -31.83
N THR A 194 0.44 -9.53 -31.48
CA THR A 194 0.00 -9.91 -30.13
C THR A 194 1.16 -9.77 -29.13
N VAL A 195 2.37 -10.14 -29.52
CA VAL A 195 3.59 -9.92 -28.72
C VAL A 195 3.80 -8.43 -28.49
N PHE A 196 3.68 -7.61 -29.53
CA PHE A 196 3.79 -6.15 -29.40
C PHE A 196 2.76 -5.57 -28.42
N LEU A 197 1.49 -5.98 -28.53
CA LEU A 197 0.45 -5.54 -27.59
C LEU A 197 0.70 -5.98 -26.16
N TYR A 198 1.28 -7.16 -25.98
CA TYR A 198 1.66 -7.66 -24.67
C TYR A 198 2.86 -6.91 -24.08
N GLU A 199 3.89 -6.65 -24.87
CA GLU A 199 5.11 -5.94 -24.41
C GLU A 199 4.85 -4.46 -24.14
N THR A 200 3.99 -3.83 -24.93
CA THR A 200 3.59 -2.41 -24.77
C THR A 200 2.48 -2.22 -23.72
N SER A 201 2.09 -3.26 -23.00
CA SER A 201 1.09 -3.17 -21.95
C SER A 201 1.46 -2.11 -20.92
N PRO A 202 0.57 -1.16 -20.57
CA PRO A 202 0.83 -0.10 -19.59
C PRO A 202 0.90 -0.60 -18.14
N PHE A 203 0.91 -1.90 -17.92
CA PHE A 203 0.83 -2.54 -16.62
C PHE A 203 1.85 -2.01 -15.59
N PRO A 204 3.16 -1.82 -15.90
CA PRO A 204 4.11 -1.29 -14.92
C PRO A 204 3.78 0.14 -14.48
N VAL A 205 3.26 0.97 -15.39
CA VAL A 205 2.85 2.35 -15.10
C VAL A 205 1.65 2.36 -14.16
N VAL A 206 0.66 1.52 -14.44
CA VAL A 206 -0.54 1.40 -13.60
C VAL A 206 -0.20 0.87 -12.21
N MET A 207 0.72 -0.08 -12.08
CA MET A 207 1.22 -0.56 -10.78
C MET A 207 1.88 0.56 -9.98
N ALA A 208 2.70 1.40 -10.64
CA ALA A 208 3.31 2.55 -9.98
C ALA A 208 2.26 3.58 -9.52
N GLU A 209 1.25 3.87 -10.34
CA GLU A 209 0.13 4.74 -9.96
C GLU A 209 -0.65 4.21 -8.76
N ILE A 210 -0.92 2.91 -8.72
CA ILE A 210 -1.59 2.27 -7.59
C ILE A 210 -0.75 2.37 -6.31
N ALA A 211 0.57 2.17 -6.41
CA ALA A 211 1.46 2.35 -5.28
C ALA A 211 1.41 3.80 -4.74
N ILE A 212 1.47 4.80 -5.63
CA ILE A 212 1.34 6.22 -5.25
C ILE A 212 -0.01 6.47 -4.55
N HIS A 213 -1.11 5.94 -5.08
CA HIS A 213 -2.42 6.06 -4.44
C HIS A 213 -2.46 5.38 -3.07
N GLY A 214 -1.84 4.21 -2.92
CA GLY A 214 -1.74 3.52 -1.65
C GLY A 214 -0.97 4.31 -0.59
N PHE A 215 0.16 4.90 -0.95
CA PHE A 215 0.92 5.78 -0.04
C PHE A 215 0.17 7.07 0.28
N LYS A 216 -0.63 7.60 -0.64
CA LYS A 216 -1.52 8.71 -0.34
C LYS A 216 -2.53 8.37 0.76
N GLU A 217 -3.10 7.17 0.76
CA GLU A 217 -4.02 6.72 1.80
C GLU A 217 -3.33 6.65 3.18
N VAL A 218 -2.06 6.28 3.25
CA VAL A 218 -1.26 6.35 4.50
C VAL A 218 -1.10 7.80 4.96
N SER A 219 -0.84 8.72 4.04
CA SER A 219 -0.75 10.16 4.35
C SER A 219 -2.08 10.72 4.85
N ASP A 220 -3.18 10.38 4.21
CA ASP A 220 -4.53 10.83 4.60
C ASP A 220 -4.91 10.28 5.98
N LEU A 221 -4.53 9.03 6.29
CA LEU A 221 -4.65 8.48 7.64
C LEU A 221 -3.84 9.30 8.66
N SER A 222 -2.59 9.64 8.35
CA SER A 222 -1.75 10.45 9.24
C SER A 222 -2.37 11.81 9.55
N VAL A 223 -3.03 12.44 8.58
CA VAL A 223 -3.77 13.69 8.79
C VAL A 223 -4.97 13.48 9.74
N CYS A 224 -5.75 12.40 9.52
CA CYS A 224 -6.87 12.03 10.39
C CYS A 224 -6.40 11.81 11.84
N LEU A 225 -5.31 11.07 12.04
CA LEU A 225 -4.73 10.77 13.35
C LEU A 225 -4.25 12.05 14.07
N LYS A 226 -3.60 12.96 13.36
CA LYS A 226 -3.16 14.26 13.91
C LYS A 226 -4.33 15.11 14.39
N ASP A 227 -5.44 15.13 13.67
CA ASP A 227 -6.64 15.83 14.07
C ASP A 227 -7.25 15.23 15.35
N ILE A 228 -7.31 13.90 15.46
CA ILE A 228 -7.79 13.21 16.66
C ILE A 228 -6.91 13.55 17.87
N ILE A 229 -5.59 13.44 17.73
CA ILE A 229 -4.62 13.79 18.77
C ILE A 229 -4.82 15.26 19.21
N SER A 230 -4.94 16.17 18.27
CA SER A 230 -5.14 17.60 18.54
C SER A 230 -6.42 17.87 19.32
N ARG A 231 -7.53 17.23 18.94
CA ARG A 231 -8.81 17.34 19.67
C ARG A 231 -8.71 16.77 21.07
N MET A 232 -8.10 15.59 21.24
CA MET A 232 -7.90 14.98 22.54
C MET A 232 -7.06 15.88 23.45
N MET A 233 -5.94 16.44 22.94
CA MET A 233 -5.09 17.37 23.68
C MET A 233 -5.86 18.63 24.10
N THR A 234 -6.64 19.21 23.19
CA THR A 234 -7.46 20.40 23.47
C THR A 234 -8.48 20.12 24.56
N HIS A 235 -9.14 18.95 24.52
CA HIS A 235 -10.07 18.55 25.57
C HIS A 235 -9.33 18.29 26.89
N SER A 236 -8.19 17.67 26.89
CA SER A 236 -7.38 17.43 28.09
C SER A 236 -6.93 18.73 28.76
N VAL A 237 -6.59 19.77 27.98
CA VAL A 237 -6.31 21.13 28.56
C VAL A 237 -7.50 21.70 29.32
N LYS A 238 -8.72 21.55 28.78
CA LYS A 238 -9.96 21.96 29.46
C LYS A 238 -10.14 21.17 30.75
N VAL A 239 -9.93 19.86 30.72
CA VAL A 239 -10.01 18.98 31.90
C VAL A 239 -9.02 19.41 33.00
N ILE A 240 -7.76 19.76 32.61
CA ILE A 240 -6.78 20.33 33.56
C ILE A 240 -7.27 21.64 34.18
N GLY A 241 -7.89 22.50 33.39
CA GLY A 241 -8.48 23.72 33.89
C GLY A 241 -9.62 23.48 34.90
N ASP A 242 -10.44 22.47 34.65
CA ASP A 242 -11.52 22.04 35.55
C ASP A 242 -10.98 21.46 36.86
N PHE A 243 -9.89 20.67 36.81
CA PHE A 243 -9.17 20.18 37.96
C PHE A 243 -8.67 21.33 38.84
N ASN A 244 -8.01 22.32 38.24
CA ASN A 244 -7.49 23.47 38.95
C ASN A 244 -8.64 24.28 39.65
N ARG A 245 -9.79 24.40 39.00
CA ARG A 245 -11.00 25.01 39.62
C ARG A 245 -11.57 24.17 40.75
N CYS A 246 -11.57 22.86 40.60
CA CYS A 246 -12.08 21.94 41.61
C CYS A 246 -11.28 22.00 42.93
N ILE A 247 -9.96 22.10 42.86
CA ILE A 247 -9.08 22.09 44.04
C ILE A 247 -8.86 23.49 44.67
N HIS A 248 -9.48 24.54 44.16
CA HIS A 248 -9.36 25.93 44.65
C HIS A 248 -7.92 26.34 45.08
N ASN A 249 -7.37 27.38 44.48
CA ASN A 249 -6.10 28.05 44.82
C ASN A 249 -4.80 27.49 44.21
N ILE A 250 -4.83 26.92 43.03
CA ILE A 250 -3.57 26.67 42.31
C ILE A 250 -3.32 27.82 41.34
N GLU A 251 -2.34 28.66 41.65
CA GLU A 251 -1.82 29.63 40.70
C GLU A 251 -1.27 28.91 39.43
N MET A 252 -1.59 29.44 38.27
CA MET A 252 -1.37 28.95 36.92
C MET A 252 0.11 28.90 36.37
N PRO A 253 1.20 29.13 37.14
CA PRO A 253 2.55 29.21 36.54
C PRO A 253 3.02 27.90 35.89
N LYS A 254 2.65 26.75 36.46
CA LYS A 254 3.11 25.45 35.97
C LYS A 254 2.35 24.93 34.72
N LEU A 255 1.16 25.43 34.44
CA LEU A 255 0.39 25.13 33.21
C LEU A 255 1.15 25.58 31.95
N LYS A 256 1.93 26.68 32.05
CA LYS A 256 2.76 27.17 30.94
C LYS A 256 3.83 26.15 30.52
N TYR A 257 4.34 25.34 31.42
CA TYR A 257 5.33 24.31 31.08
C TYR A 257 4.69 23.11 30.35
N LEU A 258 3.52 22.67 30.77
CA LEU A 258 2.74 21.64 30.06
C LEU A 258 2.32 22.11 28.68
N LEU A 259 1.82 23.33 28.54
CA LEU A 259 1.47 23.93 27.24
C LEU A 259 2.71 24.12 26.33
N LYS A 260 3.89 24.42 26.90
CA LYS A 260 5.12 24.53 26.14
C LYS A 260 5.64 23.16 25.68
N PHE A 261 5.47 22.13 26.51
CA PHE A 261 5.76 20.76 26.17
C PHE A 261 4.84 20.27 25.03
N MET A 262 3.52 20.53 25.15
CA MET A 262 2.53 20.19 24.13
C MET A 262 2.81 20.84 22.77
N LYS A 263 3.22 22.14 22.74
CA LYS A 263 3.59 22.83 21.49
C LYS A 263 4.86 22.28 20.82
N LYS A 264 5.67 21.55 21.54
CA LYS A 264 6.91 20.96 21.00
C LYS A 264 6.65 19.66 20.24
N TYR A 265 5.53 18.99 20.52
CA TYR A 265 5.21 17.65 19.98
C TYR A 265 3.92 17.64 19.12
N ALA A 266 3.21 18.77 18.99
CA ALA A 266 2.15 19.02 18.00
C ALA A 266 2.75 19.64 16.73
#